data_ec0e1cf435f27a843adde1e81083d121
#
_entry.id   ec0e1cf435f27a843adde1e81083d121
#
_cell.length_a   1.000
_cell.length_b   1.000
_cell.length_c   1.000
_cell.angle_alpha   90.00
_cell.angle_beta   90.00
_cell.angle_gamma   90.00
#
_symmetry.space_group_name_H-M   'P 1'
#
loop_
_entity.id
_entity.type
_entity.pdbx_description
1 polymer ?
#
loop_
_entity_poly.entity_id
_entity_poly.type
_entity_poly.pdbx_seq_one_letter_code
_entity_poly.pdbx_strand_id
1 'polypeptide(L)'
;MIENVKAVAADIDMTLTAKGGELPEATVKAFRILHENGVKLGLATGRVIEEREKKFGTTWGLGFDFDFIIGMNGGMVYDRQTNRTWQTELLTTEEMKETLSYMMPLVEKYEIPVNCEGGGNINAMFIQGELLEAEKRHGWMFEDHTGDLDGFCAKRCFKILFRCNEYVDEIRNHFLEKFGDTYQMIETFPGTVEMMHKGIDKGNGMKIWTGWAGIDMKECIGFGDNENDNTLLQDCGLGVCLKDGNPKTIAVADALTDYTCAEGGVGHYLMDHYLKPKGLM
;
A
#
# COMPACT_ATOMS: atom_id res chain seq x y z
N MET A 1 -2.01 -24.84 2.92
CA MET A 1 -3.09 -24.52 1.95
C MET A 1 -4.36 -24.23 2.74
N ILE A 2 -5.02 -23.09 2.53
CA ILE A 2 -6.28 -22.77 3.23
C ILE A 2 -7.39 -23.60 2.61
N GLU A 3 -8.13 -24.37 3.41
CA GLU A 3 -9.23 -25.21 2.90
C GLU A 3 -10.44 -24.39 2.44
N ASN A 4 -10.72 -23.28 3.12
CA ASN A 4 -11.88 -22.42 2.82
C ASN A 4 -11.46 -20.96 2.79
N VAL A 5 -11.16 -20.44 1.59
CA VAL A 5 -10.83 -19.03 1.39
C VAL A 5 -12.13 -18.25 1.30
N LYS A 6 -12.29 -17.25 2.16
CA LYS A 6 -13.43 -16.31 2.15
C LYS A 6 -13.09 -14.94 1.60
N ALA A 7 -11.82 -14.55 1.69
CA ALA A 7 -11.37 -13.27 1.14
C ALA A 7 -9.97 -13.34 0.56
N VAL A 8 -9.72 -12.53 -0.45
CA VAL A 8 -8.40 -12.27 -1.05
C VAL A 8 -8.15 -10.76 -1.02
N ALA A 9 -7.05 -10.35 -0.44
CA ALA A 9 -6.55 -8.97 -0.47
C ALA A 9 -5.25 -8.93 -1.26
N ALA A 10 -5.09 -7.97 -2.16
CA ALA A 10 -3.87 -7.84 -2.94
C ALA A 10 -3.43 -6.38 -3.05
N ASP A 11 -2.12 -6.14 -2.98
CA ASP A 11 -1.55 -4.86 -3.35
C ASP A 11 -1.74 -4.60 -4.85
N ILE A 12 -1.65 -3.33 -5.23
CA ILE A 12 -1.87 -2.90 -6.62
C ILE A 12 -0.56 -2.86 -7.40
N ASP A 13 0.34 -1.98 -6.99
CA ASP A 13 1.52 -1.60 -7.75
C ASP A 13 2.62 -2.65 -7.59
N MET A 14 3.04 -3.28 -8.69
CA MET A 14 3.99 -4.40 -8.74
C MET A 14 3.48 -5.72 -8.16
N THR A 15 2.22 -5.78 -7.70
CA THR A 15 1.55 -7.02 -7.29
C THR A 15 0.44 -7.41 -8.27
N LEU A 16 -0.61 -6.60 -8.42
CA LEU A 16 -1.69 -6.83 -9.39
C LEU A 16 -1.37 -6.27 -10.77
N THR A 17 -0.75 -5.09 -10.82
CA THR A 17 -0.41 -4.40 -12.07
C THR A 17 1.06 -3.97 -12.09
N ALA A 18 1.74 -4.20 -13.20
CA ALA A 18 3.04 -3.59 -13.46
C ALA A 18 2.83 -2.10 -13.77
N LYS A 19 3.48 -1.21 -13.00
CA LYS A 19 3.51 0.27 -13.16
C LYS A 19 2.35 0.89 -13.97
N GLY A 20 1.13 0.88 -13.40
CA GLY A 20 -0.02 1.55 -14.01
C GLY A 20 -0.63 0.80 -15.20
N GLY A 21 -0.30 -0.47 -15.36
CA GLY A 21 -0.82 -1.35 -16.39
C GLY A 21 -2.24 -1.87 -16.09
N GLU A 22 -2.73 -2.65 -17.02
CA GLU A 22 -3.96 -3.41 -16.88
C GLU A 22 -3.73 -4.68 -16.05
N LEU A 23 -4.80 -5.26 -15.51
CA LEU A 23 -4.72 -6.58 -14.88
C LEU A 23 -4.34 -7.64 -15.91
N PRO A 24 -3.37 -8.51 -15.64
CA PRO A 24 -3.08 -9.66 -16.49
C PRO A 24 -4.31 -10.57 -16.66
N GLU A 25 -4.47 -11.14 -17.85
CA GLU A 25 -5.63 -11.99 -18.18
C GLU A 25 -5.83 -13.15 -17.20
N ALA A 26 -4.73 -13.75 -16.72
CA ALA A 26 -4.76 -14.81 -15.72
C ALA A 26 -5.40 -14.32 -14.40
N THR A 27 -5.09 -13.10 -13.97
CA THR A 27 -5.66 -12.49 -12.76
C THR A 27 -7.13 -12.16 -12.95
N VAL A 28 -7.51 -11.60 -14.08
CA VAL A 28 -8.92 -11.34 -14.43
C VAL A 28 -9.74 -12.63 -14.38
N LYS A 29 -9.22 -13.71 -14.98
CA LYS A 29 -9.89 -15.02 -15.00
C LYS A 29 -10.05 -15.58 -13.58
N ALA A 30 -8.98 -15.60 -12.80
CA ALA A 30 -9.00 -16.13 -11.44
C ALA A 30 -9.98 -15.34 -10.54
N PHE A 31 -9.95 -14.00 -10.60
CA PHE A 31 -10.83 -13.15 -9.78
C PHE A 31 -12.31 -13.33 -10.15
N ARG A 32 -12.63 -13.47 -11.43
CA ARG A 32 -14.03 -13.76 -11.84
C ARG A 32 -14.54 -15.07 -11.25
N ILE A 33 -13.75 -16.14 -11.33
CA ILE A 33 -14.14 -17.45 -10.75
C ILE A 33 -14.29 -17.35 -9.23
N LEU A 34 -13.37 -16.68 -8.54
CA LEU A 34 -13.47 -16.48 -7.09
C LEU A 34 -14.74 -15.69 -6.72
N HIS A 35 -15.03 -14.60 -7.42
CA HIS A 35 -16.21 -13.78 -7.20
C HIS A 35 -17.51 -14.58 -7.43
N GLU A 36 -17.60 -15.36 -8.50
CA GLU A 36 -18.72 -16.25 -8.80
C GLU A 36 -18.95 -17.31 -7.72
N ASN A 37 -17.87 -17.71 -7.01
CA ASN A 37 -17.92 -18.62 -5.89
C ASN A 37 -18.06 -17.95 -4.51
N GLY A 38 -18.35 -16.65 -4.48
CA GLY A 38 -18.66 -15.89 -3.27
C GLY A 38 -17.44 -15.48 -2.42
N VAL A 39 -16.23 -15.63 -2.96
CA VAL A 39 -15.02 -15.13 -2.29
C VAL A 39 -14.96 -13.61 -2.41
N LYS A 40 -14.74 -12.94 -1.29
CA LYS A 40 -14.59 -11.49 -1.24
C LYS A 40 -13.23 -11.06 -1.79
N LEU A 41 -13.23 -10.08 -2.68
CA LEU A 41 -12.02 -9.57 -3.32
C LEU A 41 -11.77 -8.13 -2.90
N GLY A 42 -10.55 -7.83 -2.48
CA GLY A 42 -10.17 -6.50 -2.02
C GLY A 42 -8.79 -6.05 -2.46
N LEU A 43 -8.59 -4.75 -2.38
CA LEU A 43 -7.33 -4.08 -2.61
C LEU A 43 -6.68 -3.67 -1.28
N ALA A 44 -5.36 -3.75 -1.18
CA ALA A 44 -4.59 -3.26 -0.04
C ALA A 44 -3.42 -2.40 -0.54
N THR A 45 -3.57 -1.09 -0.55
CA THR A 45 -2.69 -0.16 -1.26
C THR A 45 -2.21 1.02 -0.41
N GLY A 46 -1.07 1.60 -0.79
CA GLY A 46 -0.60 2.89 -0.26
C GLY A 46 -1.38 4.10 -0.76
N ARG A 47 -2.29 3.94 -1.73
CA ARG A 47 -3.07 5.04 -2.32
C ARG A 47 -4.20 5.48 -1.41
N VAL A 48 -4.63 6.74 -1.56
CA VAL A 48 -5.90 7.24 -0.97
C VAL A 48 -7.07 6.52 -1.64
N ILE A 49 -8.12 6.23 -0.87
CA ILE A 49 -9.35 5.66 -1.42
C ILE A 49 -10.22 6.80 -1.94
N GLU A 50 -10.26 6.96 -3.25
CA GLU A 50 -11.12 7.89 -3.95
C GLU A 50 -12.12 7.13 -4.84
N GLU A 51 -12.97 7.85 -5.56
CA GLU A 51 -13.93 7.24 -6.48
C GLU A 51 -13.27 6.42 -7.59
N ARG A 52 -12.03 6.76 -7.96
CA ARG A 52 -11.22 6.01 -8.92
C ARG A 52 -10.89 4.61 -8.40
N GLU A 53 -10.36 4.52 -7.18
CA GLU A 53 -9.98 3.25 -6.56
C GLU A 53 -11.20 2.35 -6.36
N LYS A 54 -12.34 2.92 -6.00
CA LYS A 54 -13.61 2.19 -5.85
C LYS A 54 -14.11 1.56 -7.15
N LYS A 55 -13.65 2.05 -8.32
CA LYS A 55 -14.05 1.57 -9.66
C LYS A 55 -12.98 0.76 -10.38
N PHE A 56 -11.88 0.42 -9.73
CA PHE A 56 -10.80 -0.32 -10.38
C PHE A 56 -11.26 -1.66 -10.94
N GLY A 57 -12.14 -2.39 -10.28
CA GLY A 57 -12.63 -3.66 -10.80
C GLY A 57 -13.31 -3.51 -12.16
N THR A 58 -14.22 -2.57 -12.29
CA THR A 58 -14.87 -2.24 -13.57
C THR A 58 -13.86 -1.70 -14.59
N THR A 59 -12.97 -0.80 -14.17
CA THR A 59 -11.93 -0.22 -15.04
C THR A 59 -10.99 -1.28 -15.60
N TRP A 60 -10.63 -2.28 -14.80
CA TRP A 60 -9.78 -3.40 -15.20
C TRP A 60 -10.54 -4.55 -15.87
N GLY A 61 -11.81 -4.35 -16.22
CA GLY A 61 -12.59 -5.30 -16.99
C GLY A 61 -13.06 -6.52 -16.22
N LEU A 62 -13.08 -6.51 -14.88
CA LEU A 62 -13.59 -7.62 -14.08
C LEU A 62 -15.11 -7.84 -14.28
N GLY A 63 -15.86 -6.77 -14.54
CA GLY A 63 -17.33 -6.79 -14.61
C GLY A 63 -18.00 -6.55 -13.26
N PHE A 64 -17.23 -6.37 -12.21
CA PHE A 64 -17.65 -5.99 -10.86
C PHE A 64 -16.55 -5.14 -10.21
N ASP A 65 -16.85 -4.46 -9.12
CA ASP A 65 -15.87 -3.73 -8.33
C ASP A 65 -15.52 -4.48 -7.05
N PHE A 66 -14.33 -4.23 -6.51
CA PHE A 66 -13.83 -4.89 -5.31
C PHE A 66 -14.77 -4.71 -4.11
N ASP A 67 -14.95 -5.77 -3.31
CA ASP A 67 -15.80 -5.77 -2.12
C ASP A 67 -15.30 -4.82 -1.04
N PHE A 68 -13.97 -4.67 -0.92
CA PHE A 68 -13.34 -3.79 0.06
C PHE A 68 -12.04 -3.19 -0.46
N ILE A 69 -11.63 -2.11 0.18
CA ILE A 69 -10.35 -1.45 -0.11
C ILE A 69 -9.70 -1.04 1.20
N ILE A 70 -8.45 -1.42 1.37
CA ILE A 70 -7.54 -0.93 2.40
C ILE A 70 -6.61 0.06 1.71
N GLY A 71 -6.76 1.33 2.03
CA GLY A 71 -5.97 2.43 1.47
C GLY A 71 -5.00 3.01 2.49
N MET A 72 -4.11 3.88 2.02
CA MET A 72 -3.15 4.58 2.87
C MET A 72 -2.33 3.63 3.76
N ASN A 73 -1.91 2.48 3.19
CA ASN A 73 -1.22 1.42 3.95
C ASN A 73 -1.98 0.95 5.20
N GLY A 74 -3.32 0.97 5.20
CA GLY A 74 -4.13 0.60 6.35
C GLY A 74 -4.74 1.80 7.11
N GLY A 75 -4.39 3.03 6.75
CA GLY A 75 -4.96 4.26 7.33
C GLY A 75 -6.39 4.57 6.88
N MET A 76 -6.87 3.92 5.83
CA MET A 76 -8.25 3.97 5.37
C MET A 76 -8.78 2.56 5.09
N VAL A 77 -10.03 2.30 5.44
CA VAL A 77 -10.72 1.04 5.13
C VAL A 77 -12.10 1.35 4.60
N TYR A 78 -12.44 0.77 3.47
CA TYR A 78 -13.76 0.91 2.85
C TYR A 78 -14.40 -0.46 2.62
N ASP A 79 -15.65 -0.61 3.00
CA ASP A 79 -16.50 -1.77 2.69
C ASP A 79 -17.62 -1.38 1.72
N ARG A 80 -17.68 -2.04 0.58
CA ARG A 80 -18.65 -1.73 -0.48
C ARG A 80 -20.06 -2.14 -0.10
N GLN A 81 -20.23 -3.29 0.55
CA GLN A 81 -21.54 -3.83 0.85
C GLN A 81 -22.35 -2.92 1.77
N THR A 82 -21.69 -2.34 2.79
CA THR A 82 -22.32 -1.47 3.78
C THR A 82 -22.06 0.02 3.50
N ASN A 83 -21.22 0.34 2.51
CA ASN A 83 -20.67 1.67 2.24
C ASN A 83 -19.99 2.30 3.47
N ARG A 84 -19.43 1.45 4.34
CA ARG A 84 -18.75 1.89 5.55
C ARG A 84 -17.33 2.30 5.24
N THR A 85 -16.90 3.40 5.82
CA THR A 85 -15.51 3.88 5.75
C THR A 85 -14.98 4.10 7.15
N TRP A 86 -13.74 3.71 7.38
CA TRP A 86 -12.94 4.08 8.55
C TRP A 86 -11.68 4.79 8.08
N GLN A 87 -11.22 5.71 8.88
CA GLN A 87 -10.00 6.46 8.62
C GLN A 87 -9.28 6.72 9.93
N THR A 88 -7.95 6.57 9.93
CA THR A 88 -7.11 6.96 11.05
C THR A 88 -7.03 8.48 11.20
N GLU A 89 -6.52 8.93 12.34
CA GLU A 89 -6.20 10.34 12.53
C GLU A 89 -5.02 10.75 11.63
N LEU A 90 -5.08 11.98 11.15
CA LEU A 90 -3.97 12.60 10.41
C LEU A 90 -2.88 13.03 11.38
N LEU A 91 -1.64 13.06 10.92
CA LEU A 91 -0.55 13.75 11.61
C LEU A 91 -0.96 15.19 11.90
N THR A 92 -0.77 15.63 13.13
CA THR A 92 -1.03 17.02 13.53
C THR A 92 0.10 17.93 13.05
N THR A 93 -0.18 19.23 13.00
CA THR A 93 0.84 20.25 12.68
C THR A 93 2.03 20.17 13.64
N GLU A 94 1.77 19.93 14.93
CA GLU A 94 2.78 19.82 15.97
C GLU A 94 3.67 18.59 15.76
N GLU A 95 3.08 17.44 15.50
CA GLU A 95 3.80 16.19 15.20
C GLU A 95 4.66 16.32 13.95
N MET A 96 4.12 16.92 12.89
CA MET A 96 4.87 17.17 11.65
C MET A 96 6.06 18.11 11.92
N LYS A 97 5.86 19.20 12.66
CA LYS A 97 6.93 20.15 13.00
C LYS A 97 8.00 19.51 13.87
N GLU A 98 7.63 18.76 14.89
CA GLU A 98 8.58 18.10 15.77
C GLU A 98 9.45 17.09 15.00
N THR A 99 8.81 16.20 14.22
CA THR A 99 9.52 15.17 13.48
C THR A 99 10.39 15.75 12.36
N LEU A 100 9.87 16.69 11.58
CA LEU A 100 10.62 17.32 10.50
C LEU A 100 11.76 18.21 11.02
N SER A 101 11.56 19.01 12.09
CA SER A 101 12.65 19.80 12.69
C SER A 101 13.83 18.94 13.07
N TYR A 102 13.59 17.73 13.57
CA TYR A 102 14.65 16.78 13.89
C TYR A 102 15.34 16.22 12.65
N MET A 103 14.59 15.99 11.58
CA MET A 103 15.10 15.42 10.34
C MET A 103 15.78 16.45 9.43
N MET A 104 15.45 17.75 9.56
CA MET A 104 15.94 18.83 8.66
C MET A 104 17.46 18.84 8.47
N PRO A 105 18.34 18.62 9.49
CA PRO A 105 19.78 18.60 9.26
C PRO A 105 20.24 17.56 8.22
N LEU A 106 19.59 16.40 8.15
CA LEU A 106 19.87 15.37 7.14
C LEU A 106 19.17 15.67 5.81
N VAL A 107 17.94 16.16 5.86
CA VAL A 107 17.17 16.57 4.69
C VAL A 107 17.91 17.65 3.91
N GLU A 108 18.39 18.68 4.58
CA GLU A 108 19.17 19.77 3.98
C GLU A 108 20.56 19.31 3.48
N LYS A 109 21.25 18.47 4.29
CA LYS A 109 22.58 17.95 3.93
C LYS A 109 22.57 17.18 2.62
N TYR A 110 21.52 16.42 2.37
CA TYR A 110 21.40 15.55 1.21
C TYR A 110 20.38 16.07 0.17
N GLU A 111 19.80 17.25 0.40
CA GLU A 111 18.74 17.84 -0.43
C GLU A 111 17.61 16.85 -0.72
N ILE A 112 17.17 16.10 0.32
CA ILE A 112 16.19 15.03 0.18
C ILE A 112 14.81 15.62 -0.16
N PRO A 113 14.21 15.26 -1.29
CA PRO A 113 12.83 15.62 -1.57
C PRO A 113 11.88 15.05 -0.54
N VAL A 114 11.10 15.92 0.11
CA VAL A 114 10.10 15.55 1.11
C VAL A 114 8.75 16.06 0.65
N ASN A 115 7.71 15.22 0.74
CA ASN A 115 6.36 15.65 0.42
C ASN A 115 5.32 15.01 1.36
N CYS A 116 4.23 15.74 1.60
CA CYS A 116 3.02 15.17 2.18
C CYS A 116 2.27 14.37 1.12
N GLU A 117 1.41 13.45 1.58
CA GLU A 117 0.38 12.90 0.73
C GLU A 117 -0.93 13.66 0.93
N GLY A 118 -1.70 13.81 -0.14
CA GLY A 118 -3.01 14.42 -0.08
C GLY A 118 -3.52 14.82 -1.48
N GLY A 119 -4.83 14.97 -1.61
CA GLY A 119 -5.45 15.46 -2.85
C GLY A 119 -5.26 16.96 -3.04
N GLY A 120 -5.18 17.42 -4.28
CA GLY A 120 -4.97 18.82 -4.65
C GLY A 120 -3.49 19.20 -4.67
N ASN A 121 -3.17 20.41 -4.17
CA ASN A 121 -1.79 20.84 -4.05
C ASN A 121 -1.10 20.07 -2.91
N ILE A 122 0.06 19.51 -3.22
CA ILE A 122 0.85 18.67 -2.31
C ILE A 122 2.00 19.53 -1.77
N ASN A 123 2.06 19.70 -0.44
CA ASN A 123 3.19 20.40 0.17
C ASN A 123 4.46 19.58 -0.02
N ALA A 124 5.51 20.20 -0.51
CA ALA A 124 6.80 19.58 -0.75
C ALA A 124 7.97 20.49 -0.40
N MET A 125 9.14 19.89 -0.18
CA MET A 125 10.43 20.58 -0.03
C MET A 125 11.45 19.91 -0.95
N PHE A 126 12.44 20.67 -1.43
CA PHE A 126 13.49 20.18 -2.33
C PHE A 126 12.89 19.50 -3.59
N ILE A 127 11.99 20.19 -4.29
CA ILE A 127 11.31 19.66 -5.48
C ILE A 127 12.32 19.44 -6.61
N GLN A 128 12.75 18.21 -6.78
CA GLN A 128 13.69 17.78 -7.81
C GLN A 128 13.49 16.31 -8.18
N GLY A 129 14.19 15.86 -9.22
CA GLY A 129 14.23 14.45 -9.63
C GLY A 129 12.83 13.83 -9.79
N GLU A 130 12.53 12.84 -8.96
CA GLU A 130 11.28 12.08 -9.04
C GLU A 130 10.01 12.91 -8.80
N LEU A 131 10.07 13.98 -7.97
CA LEU A 131 8.90 14.86 -7.76
C LEU A 131 8.55 15.62 -9.04
N LEU A 132 9.54 16.18 -9.75
CA LEU A 132 9.33 16.83 -11.04
C LEU A 132 8.78 15.87 -12.10
N GLU A 133 9.26 14.63 -12.11
CA GLU A 133 8.74 13.61 -13.01
C GLU A 133 7.31 13.17 -12.64
N ALA A 134 6.97 13.15 -11.36
CA ALA A 134 5.62 12.86 -10.88
C ALA A 134 4.62 13.95 -11.29
N GLU A 135 5.00 15.24 -11.21
CA GLU A 135 4.19 16.34 -11.75
C GLU A 135 3.84 16.10 -13.22
N LYS A 136 4.85 15.83 -14.04
CA LYS A 136 4.68 15.61 -15.49
C LYS A 136 3.83 14.37 -15.80
N ARG A 137 4.03 13.28 -15.03
CA ARG A 137 3.41 11.99 -15.30
C ARG A 137 1.98 11.88 -14.79
N HIS A 138 1.69 12.46 -13.63
CA HIS A 138 0.42 12.31 -12.91
C HIS A 138 -0.42 13.58 -12.86
N GLY A 139 0.12 14.71 -13.32
CA GLY A 139 -0.53 16.01 -13.21
C GLY A 139 -0.65 16.49 -11.76
N TRP A 140 0.22 16.00 -10.87
CA TRP A 140 0.28 16.48 -9.49
C TRP A 140 0.82 17.91 -9.47
N MET A 141 0.37 18.71 -8.51
CA MET A 141 0.88 20.06 -8.29
C MET A 141 1.54 20.10 -6.92
N PHE A 142 2.84 20.37 -6.90
CA PHE A 142 3.58 20.56 -5.65
C PHE A 142 3.67 22.04 -5.32
N GLU A 143 3.42 22.35 -4.06
CA GLU A 143 3.66 23.66 -3.45
C GLU A 143 4.99 23.61 -2.72
N ASP A 144 5.97 24.41 -3.19
CA ASP A 144 7.33 24.39 -2.65
C ASP A 144 7.42 25.18 -1.35
N HIS A 145 7.76 24.48 -0.29
CA HIS A 145 8.00 25.02 1.05
C HIS A 145 9.46 24.85 1.50
N THR A 146 10.41 24.79 0.56
CA THR A 146 11.84 24.70 0.90
C THR A 146 12.25 25.91 1.72
N GLY A 147 12.71 25.68 2.97
CA GLY A 147 13.03 26.73 3.94
C GLY A 147 11.82 27.31 4.70
N ASP A 148 10.60 26.83 4.44
CA ASP A 148 9.37 27.22 5.16
C ASP A 148 8.69 26.01 5.79
N LEU A 149 9.20 25.55 6.92
CA LEU A 149 8.67 24.41 7.67
C LEU A 149 7.24 24.68 8.18
N ASP A 150 6.93 25.92 8.54
CA ASP A 150 5.61 26.29 9.03
C ASP A 150 4.56 26.17 7.91
N GLY A 151 4.89 26.65 6.72
CA GLY A 151 4.05 26.49 5.54
C GLY A 151 3.87 25.02 5.15
N PHE A 152 4.96 24.23 5.14
CA PHE A 152 4.88 22.79 4.88
C PHE A 152 3.90 22.08 5.84
N CYS A 153 3.97 22.38 7.13
CA CYS A 153 3.17 21.75 8.18
C CYS A 153 1.77 22.37 8.37
N ALA A 154 1.41 23.40 7.60
CA ALA A 154 0.13 24.09 7.76
C ALA A 154 -1.08 23.17 7.46
N LYS A 155 -0.90 22.17 6.59
CA LYS A 155 -1.93 21.21 6.22
C LYS A 155 -1.59 19.83 6.78
N ARG A 156 -2.49 19.26 7.57
CA ARG A 156 -2.36 17.90 8.11
C ARG A 156 -2.38 16.86 6.97
N CYS A 157 -1.62 15.79 7.13
CA CYS A 157 -1.53 14.71 6.15
C CYS A 157 -1.50 13.34 6.86
N PHE A 158 -1.70 12.26 6.10
CA PHE A 158 -1.60 10.89 6.63
C PHE A 158 -0.17 10.45 6.85
N LYS A 159 0.71 10.86 5.95
CA LYS A 159 2.11 10.43 5.92
C LYS A 159 2.98 11.49 5.28
N ILE A 160 4.26 11.43 5.61
CA ILE A 160 5.32 12.24 4.99
C ILE A 160 6.27 11.29 4.29
N LEU A 161 6.56 11.56 3.01
CA LEU A 161 7.45 10.78 2.18
C LEU A 161 8.83 11.45 2.11
N PHE A 162 9.88 10.67 2.31
CA PHE A 162 11.27 11.08 2.12
C PHE A 162 11.86 10.26 0.97
N ARG A 163 12.31 10.92 -0.09
CA ARG A 163 12.89 10.27 -1.28
C ARG A 163 14.39 10.24 -1.15
N CYS A 164 14.87 9.27 -0.40
CA CYS A 164 16.25 9.22 0.12
C CYS A 164 17.25 8.56 -0.82
N ASN A 165 16.78 7.83 -1.85
CA ASN A 165 17.65 7.03 -2.71
C ASN A 165 18.61 6.13 -1.88
N GLU A 166 19.93 6.31 -2.04
CA GLU A 166 20.96 5.55 -1.31
C GLU A 166 21.02 5.83 0.20
N TYR A 167 20.35 6.87 0.70
CA TYR A 167 20.39 7.26 2.13
C TYR A 167 19.26 6.66 2.97
N VAL A 168 18.48 5.72 2.43
CA VAL A 168 17.31 5.12 3.09
C VAL A 168 17.62 4.64 4.51
N ASP A 169 18.68 3.86 4.69
CA ASP A 169 19.00 3.29 5.99
C ASP A 169 19.46 4.36 6.99
N GLU A 170 20.23 5.37 6.56
CA GLU A 170 20.65 6.47 7.41
C GLU A 170 19.45 7.30 7.88
N ILE A 171 18.59 7.70 6.97
CA ILE A 171 17.39 8.49 7.25
C ILE A 171 16.43 7.72 8.16
N ARG A 172 16.14 6.45 7.84
CA ARG A 172 15.25 5.61 8.62
C ARG A 172 15.77 5.36 10.03
N ASN A 173 17.04 4.98 10.17
CA ASN A 173 17.62 4.67 11.46
C ASN A 173 17.70 5.92 12.36
N HIS A 174 18.11 7.07 11.79
CA HIS A 174 18.13 8.34 12.52
C HIS A 174 16.74 8.72 13.04
N PHE A 175 15.71 8.57 12.21
CA PHE A 175 14.33 8.83 12.62
C PHE A 175 13.87 7.88 13.73
N LEU A 176 14.04 6.58 13.51
CA LEU A 176 13.53 5.55 14.43
C LEU A 176 14.25 5.54 15.78
N GLU A 177 15.49 5.99 15.86
CA GLU A 177 16.22 6.15 17.13
C GLU A 177 15.48 7.07 18.11
N LYS A 178 14.85 8.14 17.61
CA LYS A 178 14.13 9.09 18.45
C LYS A 178 12.61 8.84 18.49
N PHE A 179 12.03 8.47 17.39
CA PHE A 179 10.58 8.47 17.22
C PHE A 179 9.95 7.08 17.02
N GLY A 180 10.77 6.02 16.99
CA GLY A 180 10.31 4.66 16.68
C GLY A 180 9.31 4.05 17.65
N ASP A 181 9.09 4.64 18.82
CA ASP A 181 8.05 4.22 19.76
C ASP A 181 6.64 4.70 19.33
N THR A 182 6.56 5.86 18.67
CA THR A 182 5.30 6.54 18.30
C THR A 182 4.98 6.40 16.82
N TYR A 183 6.01 6.48 15.99
CA TYR A 183 5.88 6.46 14.53
C TYR A 183 6.61 5.27 13.94
N GLN A 184 6.26 4.96 12.71
CA GLN A 184 7.00 4.02 11.86
C GLN A 184 7.53 4.75 10.63
N MET A 185 8.60 4.21 10.04
CA MET A 185 9.16 4.66 8.78
C MET A 185 9.46 3.43 7.92
N ILE A 186 8.67 3.24 6.86
CA ILE A 186 8.65 2.03 6.03
C ILE A 186 9.08 2.38 4.61
N GLU A 187 9.92 1.55 4.02
CA GLU A 187 10.24 1.68 2.59
C GLU A 187 9.09 1.11 1.75
N THR A 188 8.49 1.98 0.92
CA THR A 188 7.34 1.64 0.08
C THR A 188 7.68 1.57 -1.41
N PHE A 189 8.73 2.25 -1.81
CA PHE A 189 9.38 2.16 -3.12
C PHE A 189 10.89 2.19 -2.92
N PRO A 190 11.68 1.57 -3.80
CA PRO A 190 13.13 1.66 -3.72
C PRO A 190 13.60 3.11 -3.57
N GLY A 191 14.29 3.41 -2.47
CA GLY A 191 14.79 4.75 -2.17
C GLY A 191 13.76 5.70 -1.55
N THR A 192 12.53 5.28 -1.25
CA THR A 192 11.50 6.12 -0.63
C THR A 192 10.99 5.51 0.66
N VAL A 193 11.08 6.27 1.76
CA VAL A 193 10.48 5.88 3.04
C VAL A 193 9.32 6.79 3.41
N GLU A 194 8.31 6.21 4.04
CA GLU A 194 7.09 6.88 4.48
C GLU A 194 7.01 6.88 6.00
N MET A 195 6.91 8.07 6.59
CA MET A 195 6.66 8.27 8.02
C MET A 195 5.17 8.40 8.28
N MET A 196 4.65 7.64 9.23
CA MET A 196 3.26 7.65 9.67
C MET A 196 3.14 7.15 11.12
N HIS A 197 1.96 7.30 11.73
CA HIS A 197 1.71 6.74 13.05
C HIS A 197 1.97 5.23 13.08
N LYS A 198 2.47 4.73 14.20
CA LYS A 198 2.69 3.30 14.42
C LYS A 198 1.37 2.53 14.42
N GLY A 199 1.37 1.33 13.83
CA GLY A 199 0.18 0.48 13.74
C GLY A 199 -0.73 0.82 12.55
N ILE A 200 -0.35 1.78 11.72
CA ILE A 200 -0.99 1.98 10.42
C ILE A 200 -0.28 1.07 9.42
N ASP A 201 -0.84 -0.09 9.18
CA ASP A 201 -0.32 -1.08 8.26
C ASP A 201 -1.45 -1.87 7.59
N LYS A 202 -1.14 -2.53 6.47
CA LYS A 202 -2.13 -3.23 5.65
C LYS A 202 -2.77 -4.41 6.41
N GLY A 203 -2.04 -5.08 7.30
CA GLY A 203 -2.54 -6.16 8.15
C GLY A 203 -3.60 -5.66 9.13
N ASN A 204 -3.35 -4.53 9.80
CA ASN A 204 -4.33 -3.91 10.69
C ASN A 204 -5.56 -3.40 9.93
N GLY A 205 -5.37 -2.81 8.75
CA GLY A 205 -6.49 -2.47 7.87
C GLY A 205 -7.34 -3.68 7.50
N MET A 206 -6.71 -4.82 7.19
CA MET A 206 -7.41 -6.07 6.91
C MET A 206 -8.17 -6.61 8.13
N LYS A 207 -7.60 -6.53 9.34
CA LYS A 207 -8.30 -6.90 10.60
C LYS A 207 -9.53 -6.04 10.85
N ILE A 208 -9.47 -4.74 10.55
CA ILE A 208 -10.65 -3.85 10.68
C ILE A 208 -11.75 -4.33 9.74
N TRP A 209 -11.44 -4.56 8.46
CA TRP A 209 -12.43 -4.99 7.49
C TRP A 209 -12.99 -6.38 7.80
N THR A 210 -12.14 -7.36 8.09
CA THR A 210 -12.57 -8.72 8.42
C THR A 210 -13.45 -8.75 9.66
N GLY A 211 -13.15 -7.89 10.66
CA GLY A 211 -14.03 -7.68 11.82
C GLY A 211 -15.43 -7.18 11.44
N TRP A 212 -15.57 -6.33 10.42
CA TRP A 212 -16.87 -5.91 9.91
C TRP A 212 -17.59 -7.01 9.13
N ALA A 213 -16.84 -7.76 8.33
CA ALA A 213 -17.37 -8.83 7.47
C ALA A 213 -17.69 -10.13 8.24
N GLY A 214 -17.22 -10.25 9.48
CA GLY A 214 -17.35 -11.51 10.26
C GLY A 214 -16.52 -12.65 9.67
N ILE A 215 -15.37 -12.34 9.07
CA ILE A 215 -14.45 -13.30 8.45
C ILE A 215 -13.21 -13.43 9.35
N ASP A 216 -12.71 -14.66 9.55
CA ASP A 216 -11.44 -14.88 10.25
C ASP A 216 -10.27 -14.56 9.29
N MET A 217 -9.24 -13.89 9.81
CA MET A 217 -8.00 -13.64 9.05
C MET A 217 -7.37 -14.93 8.51
N LYS A 218 -7.55 -16.05 9.19
CA LYS A 218 -7.10 -17.38 8.75
C LYS A 218 -7.80 -17.90 7.49
N GLU A 219 -8.94 -17.33 7.13
CA GLU A 219 -9.69 -17.65 5.91
C GLU A 219 -9.37 -16.67 4.76
N CYS A 220 -8.31 -15.84 4.94
CA CYS A 220 -7.89 -14.81 3.98
C CYS A 220 -6.55 -15.15 3.34
N ILE A 221 -6.41 -14.80 2.05
CA ILE A 221 -5.11 -14.79 1.35
C ILE A 221 -4.70 -13.34 1.15
N GLY A 222 -3.46 -13.01 1.51
CA GLY A 222 -2.82 -11.74 1.21
C GLY A 222 -1.78 -11.89 0.10
N PHE A 223 -1.77 -10.95 -0.87
CA PHE A 223 -0.74 -10.85 -1.90
C PHE A 223 -0.03 -9.49 -1.81
N GLY A 224 1.29 -9.50 -1.95
CA GLY A 224 2.12 -8.30 -1.92
C GLY A 224 3.50 -8.53 -2.50
N ASP A 225 4.29 -7.48 -2.62
CA ASP A 225 5.65 -7.54 -3.16
C ASP A 225 6.67 -6.74 -2.35
N ASN A 226 6.26 -5.83 -1.46
CA ASN A 226 7.18 -4.92 -0.77
C ASN A 226 6.96 -4.86 0.75
N GLU A 227 7.85 -4.19 1.49
CA GLU A 227 7.87 -4.16 2.96
C GLU A 227 6.54 -3.70 3.59
N ASN A 228 5.80 -2.79 2.94
CA ASN A 228 4.49 -2.34 3.42
C ASN A 228 3.39 -3.42 3.33
N ASP A 229 3.67 -4.56 2.66
CA ASP A 229 2.77 -5.72 2.60
C ASP A 229 3.05 -6.73 3.70
N ASN A 230 4.19 -6.65 4.38
CA ASN A 230 4.66 -7.68 5.30
C ASN A 230 3.61 -8.05 6.35
N THR A 231 2.94 -7.06 6.94
CA THR A 231 1.89 -7.30 7.95
C THR A 231 0.65 -7.95 7.35
N LEU A 232 0.26 -7.60 6.12
CA LEU A 232 -0.83 -8.27 5.41
C LEU A 232 -0.50 -9.75 5.17
N LEU A 233 0.72 -10.04 4.70
CA LEU A 233 1.16 -11.40 4.42
C LEU A 233 1.25 -12.24 5.69
N GLN A 234 1.79 -11.67 6.79
CA GLN A 234 1.96 -12.38 8.06
C GLN A 234 0.65 -12.61 8.82
N ASP A 235 -0.31 -11.70 8.70
CA ASP A 235 -1.57 -11.74 9.45
C ASP A 235 -2.67 -12.55 8.76
N CYS A 236 -2.64 -12.67 7.43
CA CYS A 236 -3.55 -13.54 6.68
C CYS A 236 -3.25 -15.02 6.93
N GLY A 237 -4.23 -15.88 6.72
CA GLY A 237 -4.05 -17.34 6.80
C GLY A 237 -3.07 -17.91 5.77
N LEU A 238 -2.81 -17.15 4.69
CA LEU A 238 -1.79 -17.43 3.69
C LEU A 238 -1.29 -16.11 3.11
N GLY A 239 -0.03 -15.81 3.35
CA GLY A 239 0.67 -14.68 2.74
C GLY A 239 1.50 -15.11 1.54
N VAL A 240 1.23 -14.54 0.38
CA VAL A 240 1.91 -14.90 -0.87
C VAL A 240 2.66 -13.69 -1.41
N CYS A 241 3.98 -13.79 -1.51
CA CYS A 241 4.79 -12.75 -2.13
C CYS A 241 4.97 -13.02 -3.63
N LEU A 242 5.04 -11.96 -4.42
CA LEU A 242 5.41 -12.06 -5.82
C LEU A 242 6.85 -12.55 -5.95
N LYS A 243 7.12 -13.38 -6.97
CA LYS A 243 8.45 -13.93 -7.27
C LYS A 243 9.54 -12.86 -7.43
N ASP A 244 9.16 -11.73 -7.96
CA ASP A 244 10.01 -10.56 -8.20
C ASP A 244 9.88 -9.49 -7.08
N GLY A 245 9.32 -9.87 -5.93
CA GLY A 245 9.16 -9.00 -4.78
C GLY A 245 10.45 -8.70 -4.02
N ASN A 246 10.36 -7.80 -3.06
CA ASN A 246 11.47 -7.41 -2.20
C ASN A 246 11.99 -8.60 -1.38
N PRO A 247 13.30 -8.83 -1.29
CA PRO A 247 13.87 -9.95 -0.50
C PRO A 247 13.40 -10.01 0.96
N LYS A 248 13.15 -8.87 1.61
CA LYS A 248 12.64 -8.82 2.99
C LYS A 248 11.18 -9.29 3.06
N THR A 249 10.39 -9.03 2.03
CA THR A 249 9.00 -9.48 1.92
C THR A 249 8.93 -10.96 1.56
N ILE A 250 9.79 -11.40 0.65
CA ILE A 250 9.96 -12.83 0.34
C ILE A 250 10.29 -13.63 1.62
N ALA A 251 11.13 -13.08 2.50
CA ALA A 251 11.56 -13.77 3.73
C ALA A 251 10.45 -13.97 4.76
N VAL A 252 9.37 -13.20 4.71
CA VAL A 252 8.24 -13.26 5.66
C VAL A 252 6.98 -13.90 5.09
N ALA A 253 6.93 -14.15 3.78
CA ALA A 253 5.80 -14.77 3.11
C ALA A 253 5.75 -16.29 3.34
N ASP A 254 4.55 -16.86 3.39
CA ASP A 254 4.34 -18.32 3.46
C ASP A 254 4.61 -19.01 2.12
N ALA A 255 4.42 -18.31 1.01
CA ALA A 255 4.60 -18.83 -0.34
C ALA A 255 5.02 -17.74 -1.32
N LEU A 256 5.55 -18.17 -2.47
CA LEU A 256 5.91 -17.32 -3.59
C LEU A 256 5.10 -17.68 -4.82
N THR A 257 4.82 -16.70 -5.68
CA THR A 257 4.28 -16.96 -7.01
C THR A 257 5.36 -17.55 -7.93
N ASP A 258 4.98 -18.42 -8.87
CA ASP A 258 5.89 -18.95 -9.89
C ASP A 258 6.17 -17.95 -11.01
N TYR A 259 5.31 -16.93 -11.13
CA TYR A 259 5.32 -15.90 -12.17
C TYR A 259 5.48 -14.52 -11.54
N THR A 260 6.08 -13.60 -12.29
CA THR A 260 6.21 -12.19 -11.91
C THR A 260 4.85 -11.47 -11.95
N CYS A 261 4.81 -10.25 -11.42
CA CYS A 261 3.63 -9.40 -11.55
C CYS A 261 3.19 -9.23 -13.01
N ALA A 262 4.13 -8.89 -13.90
CA ALA A 262 3.85 -8.67 -15.33
C ALA A 262 3.32 -9.92 -16.05
N GLU A 263 3.68 -11.10 -15.59
CA GLU A 263 3.22 -12.40 -16.11
C GLU A 263 1.88 -12.85 -15.47
N GLY A 264 1.33 -12.09 -14.54
CA GLY A 264 0.07 -12.42 -13.86
C GLY A 264 0.24 -13.38 -12.69
N GLY A 265 1.32 -13.22 -11.90
CA GLY A 265 1.67 -14.09 -10.79
C GLY A 265 0.53 -14.38 -9.82
N VAL A 266 -0.25 -13.37 -9.43
CA VAL A 266 -1.43 -13.54 -8.55
C VAL A 266 -2.45 -14.49 -9.18
N GLY A 267 -2.81 -14.26 -10.45
CA GLY A 267 -3.81 -15.08 -11.14
C GLY A 267 -3.38 -16.52 -11.32
N HIS A 268 -2.15 -16.74 -11.76
CA HIS A 268 -1.58 -18.10 -11.90
C HIS A 268 -1.53 -18.82 -10.57
N TYR A 269 -1.06 -18.16 -9.50
CA TYR A 269 -1.03 -18.76 -8.18
C TYR A 269 -2.42 -19.20 -7.71
N LEU A 270 -3.42 -18.34 -7.82
CA LEU A 270 -4.80 -18.66 -7.45
C LEU A 270 -5.37 -19.81 -8.29
N MET A 271 -5.11 -19.83 -9.60
CA MET A 271 -5.55 -20.91 -10.47
C MET A 271 -4.91 -22.25 -10.08
N ASP A 272 -3.61 -22.29 -9.91
CA ASP A 272 -2.86 -23.54 -9.75
C ASP A 272 -2.95 -24.09 -8.33
N HIS A 273 -2.95 -23.22 -7.30
CA HIS A 273 -2.89 -23.63 -5.91
C HIS A 273 -4.24 -23.60 -5.17
N TYR A 274 -5.27 -22.96 -5.74
CA TYR A 274 -6.59 -22.91 -5.11
C TYR A 274 -7.72 -23.40 -6.03
N LEU A 275 -7.90 -22.82 -7.22
CA LEU A 275 -9.07 -23.10 -8.06
C LEU A 275 -9.06 -24.51 -8.64
N LYS A 276 -7.96 -24.95 -9.27
CA LYS A 276 -7.81 -26.32 -9.82
C LYS A 276 -7.95 -27.41 -8.74
N PRO A 277 -7.24 -27.30 -7.58
CA PRO A 277 -7.41 -28.29 -6.51
C PRO A 277 -8.83 -28.39 -5.96
N LYS A 278 -9.62 -27.32 -6.05
CA LYS A 278 -11.03 -27.29 -5.64
C LYS A 278 -12.00 -27.75 -6.72
N GLY A 279 -11.53 -28.03 -7.92
CA GLY A 279 -12.40 -28.39 -9.05
C GLY A 279 -13.27 -27.23 -9.55
N LEU A 280 -12.84 -25.99 -9.35
CA LEU A 280 -13.52 -24.76 -9.78
C LEU A 280 -13.08 -24.32 -11.18
N MET A 281 -12.16 -25.05 -11.79
CA MET A 281 -11.67 -24.83 -13.16
C MET A 281 -11.65 -26.14 -13.92
#